data_3c2d067b0a5ade7279e1b027e4f1c393
#
_entry.id   3c2d067b0a5ade7279e1b027e4f1c393
#
_cell.length_a   1.000
_cell.length_b   1.000
_cell.length_c   1.000
_cell.angle_alpha   90.00
_cell.angle_beta   90.00
_cell.angle_gamma   90.00
#
_symmetry.space_group_name_H-M   'P 1'
#
loop_
_entity.id
_entity.type
_entity.pdbx_description
1 polymer ?
#
loop_
_entity_poly.entity_id
_entity_poly.type
_entity_poly.pdbx_seq_one_letter_code
_entity_poly.pdbx_strand_id
1 'polypeptide(L)'
;MKLKKKAKMMIVLSIIANLLSGCGFGETKIEYERLVKALDEGDMKTVMSASDDGYAYLKEETSDSTYEEKEDGEHSRIIYQTTHGVYNVKEDDLYGKTTQKVATDIKNDKNVGSNQNYKKETVYSTNLKNEKSRSIAQNQGIDVSYVKIMFRGLNELSKLKPSEDTKRFSEPSIISYDLTELQFKSIINDKLNLKYDKFNSAILMIEFNTPNDTKENQMRIIQITIAVNYEEKKEDKLIKRNQEISTYYHTREDNNQSAKKEYVNYEKEYIN
;
A
#
# COMPACT_ATOMS: atom_id res chain seq x y z
N MET A 1 34.46 -17.05 -31.17
CA MET A 1 33.61 -16.08 -30.47
C MET A 1 32.10 -16.25 -30.69
N LYS A 2 31.64 -17.01 -31.67
CA LYS A 2 30.19 -17.27 -32.00
C LYS A 2 29.50 -18.33 -31.09
N LEU A 3 30.24 -19.29 -30.53
CA LEU A 3 29.67 -20.34 -29.67
C LEU A 3 29.22 -19.86 -28.29
N LYS A 4 29.92 -18.89 -27.66
CA LYS A 4 29.56 -18.36 -26.34
C LYS A 4 28.26 -17.54 -26.33
N LYS A 5 27.89 -16.91 -27.46
CA LYS A 5 26.59 -16.19 -27.59
C LYS A 5 25.41 -17.16 -27.73
N LYS A 6 25.58 -18.29 -28.42
CA LYS A 6 24.53 -19.30 -28.56
C LYS A 6 24.25 -20.04 -27.26
N ALA A 7 25.28 -20.32 -26.44
CA ALA A 7 25.12 -20.94 -25.13
C ALA A 7 24.36 -20.01 -24.15
N LYS A 8 24.67 -18.71 -24.11
CA LYS A 8 23.92 -17.75 -23.28
C LYS A 8 22.45 -17.60 -23.70
N MET A 9 22.17 -17.63 -24.99
CA MET A 9 20.80 -17.55 -25.52
C MET A 9 19.99 -18.83 -25.24
N MET A 10 20.63 -20.03 -25.25
CA MET A 10 19.99 -21.28 -24.85
C MET A 10 19.70 -21.36 -23.35
N ILE A 11 20.56 -20.82 -22.49
CA ILE A 11 20.32 -20.78 -21.04
C ILE A 11 19.14 -19.85 -20.72
N VAL A 12 19.03 -18.72 -21.39
CA VAL A 12 17.87 -17.81 -21.21
C VAL A 12 16.58 -18.47 -21.72
N LEU A 13 16.61 -19.17 -22.86
CA LEU A 13 15.46 -19.92 -23.37
C LEU A 13 15.08 -21.12 -22.48
N SER A 14 16.04 -21.81 -21.85
CA SER A 14 15.73 -22.93 -20.94
C SER A 14 15.15 -22.46 -19.61
N ILE A 15 15.51 -21.29 -19.12
CA ILE A 15 14.90 -20.66 -17.93
C ILE A 15 13.45 -20.26 -18.23
N ILE A 16 13.19 -19.72 -19.42
CA ILE A 16 11.83 -19.38 -19.88
C ILE A 16 10.99 -20.65 -20.07
N ALA A 17 11.55 -21.73 -20.65
CA ALA A 17 10.83 -22.99 -20.90
C ALA A 17 10.48 -23.74 -19.59
N ASN A 18 11.30 -23.70 -18.55
CA ASN A 18 10.98 -24.31 -17.25
C ASN A 18 9.91 -23.55 -16.44
N LEU A 19 9.63 -22.29 -16.83
CA LEU A 19 8.53 -21.51 -16.26
C LEU A 19 7.19 -21.74 -16.99
N LEU A 20 7.19 -22.42 -18.13
CA LEU A 20 6.02 -22.66 -18.98
C LEU A 20 5.38 -24.06 -18.82
N SER A 21 5.92 -24.94 -17.97
CA SER A 21 5.48 -26.34 -17.86
C SER A 21 4.45 -26.64 -16.76
N GLY A 22 3.68 -25.64 -16.31
CA GLY A 22 2.53 -25.82 -15.42
C GLY A 22 1.24 -25.48 -16.14
N CYS A 23 0.35 -26.47 -16.32
CA CYS A 23 -0.96 -26.24 -16.92
C CYS A 23 -1.74 -25.12 -16.22
N GLY A 24 -2.19 -24.12 -16.93
CA GLY A 24 -3.00 -23.00 -16.43
C GLY A 24 -2.22 -21.78 -15.94
N PHE A 25 -0.88 -21.79 -15.94
CA PHE A 25 -0.04 -20.71 -15.38
C PHE A 25 0.35 -19.60 -16.36
N GLY A 26 0.19 -19.79 -17.66
CA GLY A 26 0.69 -18.84 -18.68
C GLY A 26 -0.04 -17.51 -18.64
N GLU A 27 -1.37 -17.53 -18.62
CA GLU A 27 -2.20 -16.32 -18.64
C GLU A 27 -2.07 -15.52 -17.33
N THR A 28 -2.11 -16.18 -16.18
CA THR A 28 -1.95 -15.56 -14.87
C THR A 28 -0.60 -14.86 -14.70
N LYS A 29 0.47 -15.44 -15.27
CA LYS A 29 1.81 -14.83 -15.21
C LYS A 29 1.90 -13.57 -16.05
N ILE A 30 1.32 -13.58 -17.26
CA ILE A 30 1.30 -12.42 -18.16
C ILE A 30 0.52 -11.28 -17.53
N GLU A 31 -0.63 -11.56 -16.91
CA GLU A 31 -1.44 -10.56 -16.22
C GLU A 31 -0.70 -9.95 -15.01
N TYR A 32 -0.01 -10.78 -14.24
CA TYR A 32 0.81 -10.33 -13.13
C TYR A 32 1.93 -9.38 -13.59
N GLU A 33 2.70 -9.78 -14.62
CA GLU A 33 3.77 -8.94 -15.18
C GLU A 33 3.24 -7.59 -15.69
N ARG A 34 2.04 -7.58 -16.28
CA ARG A 34 1.34 -6.37 -16.73
C ARG A 34 1.03 -5.43 -15.56
N LEU A 35 0.51 -5.97 -14.45
CA LEU A 35 0.13 -5.19 -13.27
C LEU A 35 1.35 -4.63 -12.52
N VAL A 36 2.41 -5.43 -12.36
CA VAL A 36 3.67 -4.97 -11.77
C VAL A 36 4.34 -3.90 -12.63
N LYS A 37 4.29 -4.04 -13.96
CA LYS A 37 4.77 -3.02 -14.88
C LYS A 37 3.96 -1.73 -14.78
N ALA A 38 2.65 -1.82 -14.65
CA ALA A 38 1.79 -0.66 -14.45
C ALA A 38 2.14 0.09 -13.15
N LEU A 39 2.47 -0.63 -12.06
CA LEU A 39 2.97 -0.04 -10.82
C LEU A 39 4.31 0.69 -11.03
N ASP A 40 5.24 0.10 -11.76
CA ASP A 40 6.53 0.72 -12.07
C ASP A 40 6.36 2.01 -12.90
N GLU A 41 5.49 1.98 -13.90
CA GLU A 41 5.25 3.10 -14.81
C GLU A 41 4.33 4.17 -14.23
N GLY A 42 3.66 3.88 -13.11
CA GLY A 42 2.65 4.77 -12.52
C GLY A 42 1.36 4.86 -13.34
N ASP A 43 1.04 3.83 -14.12
CA ASP A 43 -0.24 3.72 -14.84
C ASP A 43 -1.37 3.43 -13.86
N MET A 44 -1.84 4.48 -13.19
CA MET A 44 -2.86 4.38 -12.16
C MET A 44 -4.21 3.93 -12.70
N LYS A 45 -4.49 4.10 -13.99
CA LYS A 45 -5.71 3.57 -14.62
C LYS A 45 -5.73 2.04 -14.53
N THR A 46 -4.63 1.41 -14.88
CA THR A 46 -4.46 -0.06 -14.81
C THR A 46 -4.35 -0.54 -13.38
N VAL A 47 -3.55 0.13 -12.53
CA VAL A 47 -3.34 -0.23 -11.11
C VAL A 47 -4.66 -0.23 -10.34
N MET A 48 -5.47 0.80 -10.49
CA MET A 48 -6.73 0.97 -9.77
C MET A 48 -7.92 0.30 -10.46
N SER A 49 -7.74 -0.30 -11.65
CA SER A 49 -8.84 -0.78 -12.48
C SER A 49 -9.93 0.29 -12.66
N ALA A 50 -9.50 1.51 -12.98
CA ALA A 50 -10.40 2.65 -13.10
C ALA A 50 -11.45 2.42 -14.20
N SER A 51 -12.65 2.97 -13.98
CA SER A 51 -13.73 2.95 -14.95
C SER A 51 -13.34 3.61 -16.29
N ASP A 52 -14.13 3.40 -17.33
CA ASP A 52 -13.86 3.95 -18.68
C ASP A 52 -13.77 5.48 -18.68
N ASP A 53 -14.52 6.15 -17.81
CA ASP A 53 -14.49 7.60 -17.64
C ASP A 53 -13.32 8.08 -16.76
N GLY A 54 -12.52 7.17 -16.19
CA GLY A 54 -11.25 7.44 -15.52
C GLY A 54 -11.37 7.65 -14.01
N TYR A 55 -12.40 7.13 -13.35
CA TYR A 55 -12.58 7.24 -11.90
C TYR A 55 -12.37 5.90 -11.21
N ALA A 56 -11.78 5.92 -10.02
CA ALA A 56 -11.57 4.74 -9.19
C ALA A 56 -11.79 5.04 -7.71
N TYR A 57 -12.41 4.12 -6.98
CA TYR A 57 -12.49 4.17 -5.53
C TYR A 57 -11.17 3.76 -4.90
N LEU A 58 -10.80 4.47 -3.84
CA LEU A 58 -9.61 4.21 -3.06
C LEU A 58 -9.93 4.31 -1.57
N LYS A 59 -9.42 3.35 -0.80
CA LYS A 59 -9.32 3.42 0.65
C LYS A 59 -7.87 3.21 1.06
N GLU A 60 -7.36 4.08 1.92
CA GLU A 60 -6.03 3.92 2.52
C GLU A 60 -6.16 3.84 4.04
N GLU A 61 -5.47 2.89 4.63
CA GLU A 61 -5.30 2.74 6.07
C GLU A 61 -3.82 2.82 6.40
N THR A 62 -3.46 3.76 7.26
CA THR A 62 -2.09 3.88 7.77
C THR A 62 -2.11 3.67 9.28
N SER A 63 -1.17 2.86 9.78
CA SER A 63 -0.84 2.80 11.20
C SER A 63 0.62 3.16 11.40
N ASP A 64 0.88 4.02 12.37
CA ASP A 64 2.23 4.41 12.81
C ASP A 64 2.34 4.12 14.30
N SER A 65 3.10 3.09 14.65
CA SER A 65 3.23 2.57 15.99
C SER A 65 4.60 2.93 16.58
N THR A 66 4.59 3.42 17.80
CA THR A 66 5.78 3.73 18.60
C THR A 66 5.76 2.86 19.86
N TYR A 67 6.89 2.25 20.20
CA TYR A 67 7.07 1.41 21.38
C TYR A 67 8.28 1.90 22.18
N GLU A 68 8.04 2.25 23.44
CA GLU A 68 9.06 2.79 24.34
C GLU A 68 9.02 2.04 25.68
N GLU A 69 10.16 1.44 26.05
CA GLU A 69 10.33 0.82 27.36
C GLU A 69 10.55 1.87 28.45
N LYS A 70 9.72 1.85 29.49
CA LYS A 70 9.79 2.72 30.67
C LYS A 70 9.81 1.90 31.95
N GLU A 71 10.01 2.57 33.09
CA GLU A 71 10.06 1.90 34.38
C GLU A 71 8.76 1.18 34.76
N ASP A 72 7.61 1.66 34.28
CA ASP A 72 6.27 1.12 34.55
C ASP A 72 5.79 0.14 33.46
N GLY A 73 6.59 -0.13 32.42
CA GLY A 73 6.30 -1.09 31.38
C GLY A 73 6.52 -0.56 29.96
N GLU A 74 6.13 -1.36 28.96
CA GLU A 74 6.15 -0.94 27.55
C GLU A 74 4.98 0.02 27.25
N HIS A 75 5.32 1.24 26.89
CA HIS A 75 4.38 2.24 26.40
C HIS A 75 4.25 2.15 24.90
N SER A 76 3.04 1.94 24.41
CA SER A 76 2.74 2.00 22.99
C SER A 76 1.84 3.17 22.64
N ARG A 77 2.10 3.79 21.49
CA ARG A 77 1.25 4.82 20.89
C ARG A 77 1.08 4.49 19.43
N ILE A 78 -0.16 4.37 18.98
CA ILE A 78 -0.49 4.04 17.60
C ILE A 78 -1.35 5.15 17.01
N ILE A 79 -0.93 5.72 15.90
CA ILE A 79 -1.71 6.66 15.10
C ILE A 79 -2.33 5.85 13.95
N TYR A 80 -3.64 5.85 13.88
CA TYR A 80 -4.41 5.28 12.79
C TYR A 80 -4.93 6.40 11.91
N GLN A 81 -4.66 6.32 10.62
CA GLN A 81 -5.24 7.20 9.61
C GLN A 81 -6.05 6.37 8.64
N THR A 82 -7.32 6.70 8.45
CA THR A 82 -8.18 6.09 7.44
C THR A 82 -8.64 7.15 6.47
N THR A 83 -8.34 6.96 5.21
CA THR A 83 -8.75 7.84 4.11
C THR A 83 -9.56 7.03 3.11
N HIS A 84 -10.65 7.58 2.61
CA HIS A 84 -11.42 7.01 1.51
C HIS A 84 -11.89 8.13 0.59
N GLY A 85 -11.94 7.83 -0.70
CA GLY A 85 -12.32 8.80 -1.71
C GLY A 85 -12.39 8.21 -3.10
N VAL A 86 -12.54 9.10 -4.06
CA VAL A 86 -12.52 8.76 -5.48
C VAL A 86 -11.40 9.50 -6.17
N TYR A 87 -10.58 8.76 -6.89
CA TYR A 87 -9.47 9.25 -7.68
C TYR A 87 -9.92 9.47 -9.13
N ASN A 88 -9.54 10.61 -9.69
CA ASN A 88 -9.68 10.95 -11.10
C ASN A 88 -8.32 10.80 -11.80
N VAL A 89 -8.17 9.77 -12.62
CA VAL A 89 -6.92 9.48 -13.33
C VAL A 89 -6.52 10.59 -14.30
N LYS A 90 -7.48 11.33 -14.86
CA LYS A 90 -7.22 12.37 -15.86
C LYS A 90 -6.65 13.65 -15.24
N GLU A 91 -7.20 14.04 -14.09
CA GLU A 91 -6.79 15.25 -13.35
C GLU A 91 -5.65 14.95 -12.36
N ASP A 92 -5.35 13.67 -12.15
CA ASP A 92 -4.36 13.21 -11.17
C ASP A 92 -4.63 13.71 -9.75
N ASP A 93 -5.91 13.67 -9.36
CA ASP A 93 -6.33 14.11 -8.04
C ASP A 93 -7.37 13.16 -7.41
N LEU A 94 -7.58 13.31 -6.11
CA LEU A 94 -8.58 12.60 -5.34
C LEU A 94 -9.32 13.57 -4.43
N TYR A 95 -10.62 13.42 -4.36
CA TYR A 95 -11.44 14.00 -3.30
C TYR A 95 -12.01 12.90 -2.41
N GLY A 96 -12.06 13.17 -1.10
CA GLY A 96 -12.52 12.18 -0.14
C GLY A 96 -12.58 12.71 1.30
N LYS A 97 -12.59 11.77 2.23
CA LYS A 97 -12.60 12.04 3.68
C LYS A 97 -11.47 11.29 4.36
N THR A 98 -10.92 11.90 5.40
CA THR A 98 -9.89 11.30 6.20
C THR A 98 -10.17 11.46 7.69
N THR A 99 -9.87 10.43 8.48
CA THR A 99 -10.08 10.39 9.93
C THR A 99 -8.82 9.88 10.60
N GLN A 100 -8.35 10.60 11.62
CA GLN A 100 -7.24 10.17 12.46
C GLN A 100 -7.73 9.75 13.84
N LYS A 101 -7.23 8.63 14.32
CA LYS A 101 -7.41 8.14 15.69
C LYS A 101 -6.06 7.86 16.33
N VAL A 102 -5.96 8.09 17.62
CA VAL A 102 -4.77 7.73 18.40
C VAL A 102 -5.16 6.73 19.45
N ALA A 103 -4.39 5.65 19.56
CA ALA A 103 -4.49 4.71 20.66
C ALA A 103 -3.20 4.73 21.47
N THR A 104 -3.33 4.59 22.78
CA THR A 104 -2.22 4.43 23.72
C THR A 104 -2.48 3.25 24.64
N ASP A 105 -1.42 2.52 24.99
CA ASP A 105 -1.50 1.39 25.92
C ASP A 105 -0.21 1.32 26.74
N ILE A 106 -0.31 0.79 27.96
CA ILE A 106 0.82 0.50 28.85
C ILE A 106 0.72 -0.97 29.22
N LYS A 107 1.67 -1.77 28.75
CA LYS A 107 1.79 -3.20 29.07
C LYS A 107 2.85 -3.41 30.12
N ASN A 108 2.48 -4.04 31.21
CA ASN A 108 3.41 -4.49 32.25
C ASN A 108 3.02 -5.89 32.74
N ASP A 109 3.89 -6.53 33.53
CA ASP A 109 3.67 -7.89 34.02
C ASP A 109 2.38 -8.07 34.83
N LYS A 110 1.85 -6.99 35.42
CA LYS A 110 0.61 -7.00 36.22
C LYS A 110 -0.66 -6.94 35.34
N ASN A 111 -0.54 -6.47 34.11
CA ASN A 111 -1.66 -6.20 33.21
C ASN A 111 -1.64 -7.10 31.95
N VAL A 112 -0.90 -8.19 31.97
CA VAL A 112 -0.87 -9.15 30.84
C VAL A 112 -2.29 -9.66 30.58
N GLY A 113 -2.84 -9.33 29.41
CA GLY A 113 -4.18 -9.74 28.96
C GLY A 113 -5.33 -8.83 29.43
N SER A 114 -5.08 -7.71 30.11
CA SER A 114 -6.10 -6.71 30.45
C SER A 114 -6.01 -5.49 29.54
N ASN A 115 -7.16 -4.96 29.11
CA ASN A 115 -7.25 -3.70 28.34
C ASN A 115 -7.39 -2.47 29.24
N GLN A 116 -6.99 -2.55 30.49
CA GLN A 116 -7.26 -1.51 31.49
C GLN A 116 -6.58 -0.16 31.17
N ASN A 117 -5.44 -0.19 30.49
CA ASN A 117 -4.68 1.01 30.13
C ASN A 117 -4.85 1.42 28.67
N TYR A 118 -5.65 0.66 27.91
CA TYR A 118 -5.90 0.99 26.49
C TYR A 118 -6.87 2.16 26.37
N LYS A 119 -6.45 3.21 25.68
CA LYS A 119 -7.27 4.37 25.33
C LYS A 119 -7.22 4.58 23.82
N LYS A 120 -8.36 4.89 23.22
CA LYS A 120 -8.46 5.23 21.79
C LYS A 120 -9.40 6.41 21.60
N GLU A 121 -8.93 7.44 20.92
CA GLU A 121 -9.69 8.66 20.66
C GLU A 121 -9.61 9.08 19.19
N THR A 122 -10.64 9.78 18.72
CA THR A 122 -10.62 10.42 17.41
C THR A 122 -10.01 11.80 17.56
N VAL A 123 -8.94 12.06 16.81
CA VAL A 123 -8.26 13.36 16.81
C VAL A 123 -8.98 14.33 15.87
N TYR A 124 -9.28 13.87 14.65
CA TYR A 124 -10.06 14.66 13.70
C TYR A 124 -10.75 13.76 12.65
N SER A 125 -11.73 14.37 11.98
CA SER A 125 -12.30 13.88 10.71
C SER A 125 -12.54 15.09 9.81
N THR A 126 -12.08 15.04 8.56
CA THR A 126 -12.15 16.19 7.62
C THR A 126 -12.28 15.72 6.19
N ASN A 127 -12.84 16.58 5.34
CA ASN A 127 -12.77 16.41 3.90
C ASN A 127 -11.33 16.67 3.44
N LEU A 128 -10.93 16.01 2.36
CA LEU A 128 -9.57 15.97 1.86
C LEU A 128 -9.56 16.11 0.34
N LYS A 129 -8.60 16.87 -0.18
CA LYS A 129 -8.11 16.79 -1.55
C LYS A 129 -6.69 16.24 -1.55
N ASN A 130 -6.39 15.31 -2.45
CA ASN A 130 -5.01 14.94 -2.78
C ASN A 130 -4.74 15.32 -4.23
N GLU A 131 -3.74 16.13 -4.45
CA GLU A 131 -3.31 16.62 -5.76
C GLU A 131 -1.80 16.51 -5.87
N LYS A 132 -1.29 15.93 -6.96
CA LYS A 132 0.16 15.77 -7.21
C LYS A 132 0.90 15.18 -6.01
N SER A 133 0.33 14.15 -5.41
CA SER A 133 0.86 13.45 -4.20
C SER A 133 0.89 14.31 -2.93
N ARG A 134 0.19 15.45 -2.89
CA ARG A 134 0.04 16.28 -1.71
C ARG A 134 -1.39 16.22 -1.18
N SER A 135 -1.54 15.81 0.06
CA SER A 135 -2.81 15.81 0.76
C SER A 135 -3.05 17.16 1.42
N ILE A 136 -4.27 17.70 1.26
CA ILE A 136 -4.69 18.99 1.79
C ILE A 136 -6.04 18.79 2.47
N ALA A 137 -6.11 19.08 3.78
CA ALA A 137 -7.36 19.07 4.51
C ALA A 137 -8.23 20.30 4.16
N GLN A 138 -9.55 20.14 4.13
CA GLN A 138 -10.46 21.27 3.99
C GLN A 138 -10.30 22.25 5.15
N ASN A 139 -10.23 21.75 6.37
CA ASN A 139 -10.03 22.58 7.57
C ASN A 139 -8.55 22.95 7.70
N GLN A 140 -8.23 24.22 7.63
CA GLN A 140 -6.87 24.73 7.82
C GLN A 140 -6.33 24.36 9.21
N GLY A 141 -5.07 23.97 9.25
CA GLY A 141 -4.38 23.60 10.50
C GLY A 141 -4.48 22.12 10.89
N ILE A 142 -5.26 21.31 10.19
CA ILE A 142 -5.26 19.86 10.39
C ILE A 142 -4.04 19.25 9.67
N ASP A 143 -3.22 18.52 10.43
CA ASP A 143 -2.10 17.76 9.89
C ASP A 143 -2.59 16.46 9.27
N VAL A 144 -2.47 16.37 7.95
CA VAL A 144 -2.79 15.18 7.15
C VAL A 144 -1.55 14.49 6.59
N SER A 145 -0.38 14.68 7.20
CA SER A 145 0.91 14.11 6.76
C SER A 145 0.92 12.57 6.75
N TYR A 146 0.06 11.94 7.53
CA TYR A 146 -0.13 10.48 7.56
C TYR A 146 -0.93 9.93 6.38
N VAL A 147 -1.60 10.78 5.60
CA VAL A 147 -2.26 10.37 4.35
C VAL A 147 -1.21 10.29 3.27
N LYS A 148 -0.98 9.11 2.73
CA LYS A 148 0.10 8.86 1.77
C LYS A 148 -0.38 8.75 0.34
N ILE A 149 -1.45 8.00 0.06
CA ILE A 149 -2.06 7.78 -1.29
C ILE A 149 -0.97 7.70 -2.39
N MET A 150 -0.01 6.80 -2.22
CA MET A 150 1.32 7.03 -2.73
C MET A 150 1.79 6.06 -3.80
N PHE A 151 1.00 5.07 -4.14
CA PHE A 151 1.47 4.00 -5.01
C PHE A 151 1.51 4.41 -6.49
N ARG A 152 2.22 5.50 -6.75
CA ARG A 152 2.50 6.00 -8.09
C ARG A 152 3.96 5.74 -8.42
N GLY A 153 4.21 4.85 -9.39
CA GLY A 153 5.57 4.59 -9.85
C GLY A 153 6.47 3.97 -8.78
N LEU A 154 6.28 2.70 -8.51
CA LEU A 154 7.20 1.92 -7.68
C LEU A 154 8.39 1.49 -8.54
N ASN A 155 9.20 2.45 -8.96
CA ASN A 155 10.30 2.28 -9.89
C ASN A 155 11.12 1.01 -9.59
N GLU A 156 11.33 0.16 -10.61
CA GLU A 156 12.15 -1.05 -10.56
C GLU A 156 11.57 -2.25 -9.78
N LEU A 157 10.30 -2.20 -9.35
CA LEU A 157 9.66 -3.35 -8.70
C LEU A 157 9.66 -4.59 -9.60
N SER A 158 9.44 -4.42 -10.90
CA SER A 158 9.48 -5.51 -11.90
C SER A 158 10.84 -6.20 -12.02
N LYS A 159 11.91 -5.59 -11.51
CA LYS A 159 13.26 -6.17 -11.48
C LYS A 159 13.52 -7.00 -10.23
N LEU A 160 12.68 -6.90 -9.21
CA LEU A 160 12.82 -7.65 -7.97
C LEU A 160 12.29 -9.07 -8.13
N LYS A 161 12.88 -9.98 -7.38
CA LYS A 161 12.36 -11.34 -7.23
C LYS A 161 11.41 -11.35 -6.03
N PRO A 162 10.17 -11.82 -6.18
CA PRO A 162 9.26 -12.01 -5.06
C PRO A 162 9.84 -12.96 -4.01
N SER A 163 9.62 -12.67 -2.72
CA SER A 163 10.01 -13.53 -1.60
C SER A 163 9.06 -14.72 -1.46
N GLU A 164 7.78 -14.47 -1.63
CA GLU A 164 6.73 -15.48 -1.61
C GLU A 164 5.77 -15.28 -2.78
N ASP A 165 5.34 -16.39 -3.38
CA ASP A 165 4.26 -16.46 -4.37
C ASP A 165 3.27 -17.51 -3.87
N THR A 166 2.29 -17.07 -3.07
CA THR A 166 1.26 -17.94 -2.52
C THR A 166 0.03 -17.88 -3.40
N LYS A 167 -0.18 -18.94 -4.21
CA LYS A 167 -1.45 -19.18 -4.89
C LYS A 167 -2.35 -19.99 -3.98
N ARG A 168 -3.44 -19.39 -3.52
CA ARG A 168 -4.53 -20.11 -2.89
C ARG A 168 -5.67 -20.27 -3.89
N PHE A 169 -6.17 -21.48 -4.08
CA PHE A 169 -7.39 -21.71 -4.83
C PHE A 169 -8.54 -20.99 -4.09
N SER A 170 -9.33 -20.20 -4.80
CA SER A 170 -10.46 -19.40 -4.30
C SER A 170 -10.15 -18.19 -3.41
N GLU A 171 -8.89 -17.77 -3.25
CA GLU A 171 -8.52 -16.57 -2.52
C GLU A 171 -7.65 -15.63 -3.38
N PRO A 172 -7.56 -14.33 -3.06
CA PRO A 172 -6.63 -13.43 -3.73
C PRO A 172 -5.22 -13.97 -3.72
N SER A 173 -4.53 -13.90 -4.86
CA SER A 173 -3.11 -14.23 -4.92
C SER A 173 -2.33 -13.09 -4.25
N ILE A 174 -1.40 -13.42 -3.35
CA ILE A 174 -0.55 -12.47 -2.67
C ILE A 174 0.88 -12.70 -3.16
N ILE A 175 1.55 -11.61 -3.51
CA ILE A 175 2.99 -11.61 -3.80
C ILE A 175 3.67 -10.64 -2.86
N SER A 176 4.73 -11.09 -2.20
CA SER A 176 5.50 -10.29 -1.26
C SER A 176 6.95 -10.12 -1.70
N TYR A 177 7.51 -8.98 -1.33
CA TYR A 177 8.90 -8.59 -1.54
C TYR A 177 9.50 -8.19 -0.20
N ASP A 178 10.48 -8.96 0.28
CA ASP A 178 11.33 -8.56 1.39
C ASP A 178 12.37 -7.58 0.85
N LEU A 179 12.28 -6.32 1.26
CA LEU A 179 13.12 -5.26 0.75
C LEU A 179 14.37 -5.10 1.62
N THR A 180 15.53 -5.11 1.00
CA THR A 180 16.76 -4.61 1.64
C THR A 180 16.62 -3.10 1.89
N GLU A 181 17.45 -2.54 2.78
CA GLU A 181 17.44 -1.10 3.05
C GLU A 181 17.65 -0.25 1.79
N LEU A 182 18.54 -0.69 0.88
CA LEU A 182 18.77 0.00 -0.38
C LEU A 182 17.55 -0.02 -1.30
N GLN A 183 16.88 -1.19 -1.42
CA GLN A 183 15.65 -1.31 -2.20
C GLN A 183 14.51 -0.49 -1.58
N PHE A 184 14.36 -0.53 -0.26
CA PHE A 184 13.40 0.31 0.44
C PHE A 184 13.64 1.78 0.16
N LYS A 185 14.87 2.27 0.26
CA LYS A 185 15.23 3.67 -0.03
C LYS A 185 14.93 4.09 -1.46
N SER A 186 15.22 3.22 -2.43
CA SER A 186 15.08 3.56 -3.86
C SER A 186 13.65 3.41 -4.39
N ILE A 187 12.85 2.48 -3.85
CA ILE A 187 11.52 2.15 -4.39
C ILE A 187 10.41 2.83 -3.58
N ILE A 188 10.56 2.89 -2.26
CA ILE A 188 9.48 3.25 -1.34
C ILE A 188 9.75 4.56 -0.59
N ASN A 189 10.95 4.73 -0.01
CA ASN A 189 11.17 5.79 0.96
C ASN A 189 11.26 7.20 0.34
N ASP A 190 11.46 7.32 -0.96
CA ASP A 190 11.30 8.58 -1.69
C ASP A 190 9.87 9.14 -1.55
N LYS A 191 8.88 8.26 -1.37
CA LYS A 191 7.46 8.57 -1.20
C LYS A 191 7.06 8.71 0.27
N LEU A 192 7.57 7.84 1.15
CA LEU A 192 7.27 7.86 2.59
C LEU A 192 8.01 8.98 3.33
N ASN A 193 9.23 9.27 2.90
CA ASN A 193 10.13 10.22 3.53
C ASN A 193 10.37 9.91 5.03
N LEU A 194 10.50 8.61 5.36
CA LEU A 194 10.81 8.18 6.71
C LEU A 194 12.26 8.53 7.05
N LYS A 195 12.44 9.09 8.25
CA LYS A 195 13.75 9.28 8.86
C LYS A 195 13.94 8.20 9.90
N TYR A 196 15.08 7.56 9.90
CA TYR A 196 15.41 6.52 10.86
C TYR A 196 16.93 6.44 11.07
N ASP A 197 17.31 5.98 12.25
CA ASP A 197 18.72 5.75 12.60
C ASP A 197 19.11 4.28 12.35
N LYS A 198 18.14 3.37 12.43
CA LYS A 198 18.36 1.95 12.14
C LYS A 198 17.17 1.36 11.40
N PHE A 199 17.46 0.78 10.22
CA PHE A 199 16.48 0.01 9.45
C PHE A 199 16.49 -1.44 9.93
N ASN A 200 15.31 -2.01 10.19
CA ASN A 200 15.19 -3.40 10.61
C ASN A 200 14.63 -4.28 9.48
N SER A 201 13.49 -3.91 8.89
CA SER A 201 12.88 -4.65 7.77
C SER A 201 11.87 -3.78 7.03
N ALA A 202 11.62 -4.11 5.77
CA ALA A 202 10.47 -3.64 5.02
C ALA A 202 9.92 -4.75 4.13
N ILE A 203 8.59 -4.84 4.06
CA ILE A 203 7.88 -5.80 3.22
C ILE A 203 6.87 -5.01 2.37
N LEU A 204 6.86 -5.29 1.07
CA LEU A 204 5.82 -4.85 0.15
C LEU A 204 4.98 -6.07 -0.25
N MET A 205 3.68 -6.02 -0.04
CA MET A 205 2.72 -7.05 -0.45
C MET A 205 1.75 -6.49 -1.47
N ILE A 206 1.48 -7.25 -2.52
CA ILE A 206 0.48 -6.94 -3.54
C ILE A 206 -0.50 -8.10 -3.59
N GLU A 207 -1.77 -7.79 -3.39
CA GLU A 207 -2.86 -8.75 -3.39
C GLU A 207 -3.73 -8.57 -4.63
N PHE A 208 -4.04 -9.68 -5.29
CA PHE A 208 -4.79 -9.73 -6.54
C PHE A 208 -6.07 -10.53 -6.36
N ASN A 209 -7.13 -10.16 -7.08
CA ASN A 209 -8.30 -11.02 -7.20
C ASN A 209 -7.97 -12.25 -8.05
N THR A 210 -8.65 -13.36 -7.76
CA THR A 210 -8.61 -14.55 -8.61
C THR A 210 -9.60 -14.41 -9.77
N PRO A 211 -9.22 -14.79 -11.02
CA PRO A 211 -10.10 -14.67 -12.18
C PRO A 211 -11.40 -15.48 -12.10
N ASN A 212 -11.52 -16.44 -11.16
CA ASN A 212 -12.65 -17.35 -11.04
C ASN A 212 -13.86 -16.78 -10.30
N ASP A 213 -13.73 -15.64 -9.62
CA ASP A 213 -14.78 -15.16 -8.71
C ASP A 213 -15.73 -14.13 -9.32
N THR A 214 -15.47 -13.65 -10.52
CA THR A 214 -16.28 -12.57 -11.08
C THR A 214 -16.56 -12.76 -12.56
N LYS A 215 -17.62 -12.11 -13.02
CA LYS A 215 -17.95 -11.90 -14.43
C LYS A 215 -16.85 -11.13 -15.20
N GLU A 216 -15.84 -10.65 -14.50
CA GLU A 216 -14.67 -9.95 -15.03
C GLU A 216 -13.52 -10.93 -15.20
N ASN A 217 -13.22 -11.29 -16.44
CA ASN A 217 -12.12 -12.20 -16.81
C ASN A 217 -10.72 -11.60 -16.63
N GLN A 218 -10.54 -10.52 -15.89
CA GLN A 218 -9.28 -9.79 -15.80
C GLN A 218 -8.74 -9.75 -14.37
N MET A 219 -7.48 -10.15 -14.19
CA MET A 219 -6.78 -9.98 -12.92
C MET A 219 -6.59 -8.49 -12.62
N ARG A 220 -6.84 -8.11 -11.37
CA ARG A 220 -6.68 -6.74 -10.87
C ARG A 220 -5.98 -6.73 -9.50
N ILE A 221 -5.34 -5.62 -9.17
CA ILE A 221 -4.84 -5.38 -7.83
C ILE A 221 -6.03 -4.99 -6.94
N ILE A 222 -6.16 -5.64 -5.79
CA ILE A 222 -7.19 -5.30 -4.79
C ILE A 222 -6.59 -4.58 -3.58
N GLN A 223 -5.32 -4.87 -3.25
CA GLN A 223 -4.64 -4.22 -2.13
C GLN A 223 -3.14 -4.16 -2.38
N ILE A 224 -2.52 -3.08 -1.92
CA ILE A 224 -1.07 -2.97 -1.76
C ILE A 224 -0.79 -2.60 -0.31
N THR A 225 0.10 -3.35 0.35
CA THR A 225 0.51 -3.10 1.73
C THR A 225 2.02 -2.92 1.81
N ILE A 226 2.44 -1.90 2.52
CA ILE A 226 3.84 -1.70 2.92
C ILE A 226 3.91 -1.72 4.43
N ALA A 227 4.79 -2.57 4.97
CA ALA A 227 5.11 -2.60 6.40
C ALA A 227 6.60 -2.36 6.60
N VAL A 228 6.95 -1.39 7.44
CA VAL A 228 8.34 -1.00 7.72
C VAL A 228 8.59 -1.01 9.22
N ASN A 229 9.63 -1.70 9.64
CA ASN A 229 10.12 -1.69 11.00
C ASN A 229 11.47 -0.97 11.04
N TYR A 230 11.60 -0.02 11.94
CA TYR A 230 12.80 0.79 12.09
C TYR A 230 12.96 1.30 13.53
N GLU A 231 14.08 1.93 13.81
CA GLU A 231 14.33 2.59 15.09
C GLU A 231 14.75 4.04 14.85
N GLU A 232 14.21 4.93 15.68
CA GLU A 232 14.59 6.34 15.74
C GLU A 232 15.30 6.63 17.05
N LYS A 233 16.37 7.41 16.97
CA LYS A 233 17.05 7.92 18.16
C LYS A 233 16.30 9.13 18.72
N LYS A 234 15.83 9.02 19.95
CA LYS A 234 15.25 10.13 20.69
C LYS A 234 16.05 10.31 21.98
N GLU A 235 16.68 11.46 22.11
CA GLU A 235 17.69 11.68 23.15
C GLU A 235 18.80 10.63 23.03
N ASP A 236 19.03 9.79 24.05
CA ASP A 236 20.03 8.72 24.04
C ASP A 236 19.43 7.31 23.88
N LYS A 237 18.13 7.21 23.59
CA LYS A 237 17.42 5.93 23.43
C LYS A 237 17.01 5.68 22.01
N LEU A 238 17.08 4.41 21.57
CA LEU A 238 16.48 3.95 20.32
C LEU A 238 15.02 3.54 20.60
N ILE A 239 14.09 4.17 19.90
CA ILE A 239 12.66 3.92 20.00
C ILE A 239 12.25 3.06 18.80
N LYS A 240 11.60 1.94 19.07
CA LYS A 240 11.08 1.06 18.01
C LYS A 240 9.85 1.68 17.35
N ARG A 241 9.85 1.66 16.03
CA ARG A 241 8.76 2.16 15.19
C ARG A 241 8.31 1.07 14.22
N ASN A 242 7.02 1.01 14.00
CA ASN A 242 6.43 0.24 12.91
C ASN A 242 5.46 1.14 12.16
N GLN A 243 5.61 1.22 10.84
CA GLN A 243 4.63 1.87 9.98
C GLN A 243 4.08 0.87 8.98
N GLU A 244 2.74 0.80 8.90
CA GLU A 244 2.03 0.01 7.93
C GLU A 244 1.07 0.90 7.14
N ILE A 245 1.07 0.74 5.83
CA ILE A 245 0.17 1.45 4.92
C ILE A 245 -0.46 0.42 4.01
N SER A 246 -1.78 0.34 4.03
CA SER A 246 -2.57 -0.52 3.17
C SER A 246 -3.48 0.32 2.28
N THR A 247 -3.34 0.19 0.97
CA THR A 247 -4.18 0.85 -0.01
C THR A 247 -5.03 -0.18 -0.71
N TYR A 248 -6.33 0.00 -0.64
CA TYR A 248 -7.37 -0.86 -1.21
C TYR A 248 -7.96 -0.18 -2.44
N TYR A 249 -8.09 -0.93 -3.53
CA TYR A 249 -8.74 -0.50 -4.76
C TYR A 249 -10.06 -1.24 -4.90
N HIS A 250 -11.16 -0.51 -4.85
CA HIS A 250 -12.50 -1.10 -4.93
C HIS A 250 -13.17 -0.75 -6.25
N THR A 251 -13.65 -1.77 -6.95
CA THR A 251 -14.75 -1.58 -7.88
C THR A 251 -16.03 -1.77 -7.08
N ARG A 252 -16.75 -0.71 -6.78
CA ARG A 252 -18.04 -0.82 -6.13
C ARG A 252 -19.07 -1.31 -7.13
N GLU A 253 -19.38 -2.59 -7.11
CA GLU A 253 -20.58 -3.14 -7.74
C GLU A 253 -21.84 -2.93 -6.88
N ASP A 254 -21.69 -2.64 -5.57
CA ASP A 254 -22.77 -2.72 -4.59
C ASP A 254 -23.67 -1.49 -4.46
N ASN A 255 -23.28 -0.37 -5.01
CA ASN A 255 -24.13 0.82 -5.03
C ASN A 255 -24.19 1.37 -6.46
N ASN A 256 -25.36 1.45 -7.06
CA ASN A 256 -25.71 2.04 -8.37
C ASN A 256 -25.24 3.50 -8.60
N GLN A 257 -24.30 4.00 -7.81
CA GLN A 257 -23.66 5.30 -8.02
C GLN A 257 -22.35 5.12 -8.77
N SER A 258 -22.23 5.79 -9.90
CA SER A 258 -20.96 5.84 -10.62
C SER A 258 -19.89 6.54 -9.75
N ALA A 259 -18.65 6.06 -9.79
CA ALA A 259 -17.51 6.66 -9.09
C ALA A 259 -17.39 8.17 -9.41
N LYS A 260 -17.66 8.56 -10.65
CA LYS A 260 -17.71 9.96 -11.08
C LYS A 260 -18.71 10.82 -10.28
N LYS A 261 -19.90 10.31 -10.02
CA LYS A 261 -20.91 11.06 -9.25
C LYS A 261 -20.44 11.26 -7.81
N GLU A 262 -19.83 10.25 -7.21
CA GLU A 262 -19.29 10.34 -5.86
C GLU A 262 -18.08 11.29 -5.80
N TYR A 263 -17.20 11.28 -6.80
CA TYR A 263 -16.13 12.27 -6.93
C TYR A 263 -16.66 13.70 -6.90
N VAL A 264 -17.67 14.02 -7.71
CA VAL A 264 -18.29 15.34 -7.74
C VAL A 264 -18.94 15.72 -6.41
N ASN A 265 -19.48 14.74 -5.68
CA ASN A 265 -20.05 14.99 -4.35
C ASN A 265 -18.94 15.34 -3.34
N TYR A 266 -17.84 14.58 -3.29
CA TYR A 266 -16.69 14.88 -2.42
C TYR A 266 -16.05 16.22 -2.77
N GLU A 267 -15.92 16.53 -4.06
CA GLU A 267 -15.41 17.83 -4.50
C GLU A 267 -16.25 18.98 -3.98
N LYS A 268 -17.59 18.89 -4.11
CA LYS A 268 -18.52 19.90 -3.58
C LYS A 268 -18.42 20.03 -2.07
N GLU A 269 -18.34 18.90 -1.33
CA GLU A 269 -18.19 18.92 0.12
C GLU A 269 -16.85 19.52 0.57
N TYR A 270 -15.80 19.37 -0.24
CA TYR A 270 -14.49 19.97 0.04
C TYR A 270 -14.47 21.48 -0.20
N ILE A 271 -15.18 21.97 -1.23
CA ILE A 271 -15.21 23.40 -1.61
C ILE A 271 -16.13 24.23 -0.70
N ASN A 272 -17.22 23.64 -0.18
CA ASN A 272 -18.19 24.31 0.70
C ASN A 272 -17.78 24.26 2.17
#